data_6e509b35fef64bd0deb4399b51d86fca
#
_entry.id   6e509b35fef64bd0deb4399b51d86fca
#
_cell.length_a   1.000
_cell.length_b   1.000
_cell.length_c   1.000
_cell.angle_alpha   90.00
_cell.angle_beta   90.00
_cell.angle_gamma   90.00
#
_symmetry.space_group_name_H-M   'P 1'
#
loop_
_entity.id
_entity.type
_entity.pdbx_description
1 polymer ?
#
loop_
_entity_poly.entity_id
_entity_poly.type
_entity_poly.pdbx_seq_one_letter_code
_entity_poly.pdbx_strand_id
1 'polypeptide(L)' 'QRLVYLTMEVPGEWSVMHSHEVADVVEIALDELYPGCSAFIHVEPAGVENRRPYLFR' A
#
# COMPACT_ATOMS: atom_id res chain seq x y z
N GLN A 1 0.21 13.83 16.15
CA GLN A 1 0.80 13.03 15.09
C GLN A 1 0.03 11.75 14.88
N ARG A 2 -0.22 11.40 13.64
CA ARG A 2 -1.04 10.25 13.30
C ARG A 2 -0.28 9.27 12.47
N LEU A 3 -0.52 8.00 12.73
CA LEU A 3 0.02 6.92 11.93
C LEU A 3 -1.13 6.26 11.19
N VAL A 4 -0.94 6.05 9.89
CA VAL A 4 -1.94 5.40 9.06
C VAL A 4 -1.29 4.18 8.43
N TYR A 5 -1.89 3.02 8.66
CA TYR A 5 -1.43 1.80 8.03
C TYR A 5 -2.53 1.31 7.12
N LEU A 6 -2.20 1.05 5.88
CA LEU A 6 -3.20 0.49 4.99
C LEU A 6 -2.56 -0.46 3.99
N THR A 7 -3.39 -1.30 3.43
CA THR A 7 -2.99 -2.23 2.39
C THR A 7 -3.64 -1.80 1.10
N MET A 8 -2.83 -1.73 0.04
CA MET A 8 -3.33 -1.36 -1.26
C MET A 8 -3.19 -2.57 -2.17
N GLU A 9 -4.31 -3.04 -2.72
CA GLU A 9 -4.28 -4.15 -3.65
C GLU A 9 -4.23 -3.62 -5.06
N VAL A 10 -3.32 -4.15 -5.86
CA VAL A 10 -3.12 -3.71 -7.24
C VAL A 10 -3.09 -4.93 -8.13
N PRO A 11 -3.37 -4.77 -9.43
CA PRO A 11 -3.25 -5.90 -10.35
C PRO A 11 -1.85 -6.50 -10.27
N GLY A 12 -1.80 -7.83 -10.26
CA GLY A 12 -0.52 -8.51 -10.06
C GLY A 12 0.49 -8.26 -11.17
N GLU A 13 0.01 -7.83 -12.35
CA GLU A 13 0.91 -7.58 -13.46
C GLU A 13 1.52 -6.18 -13.45
N TRP A 14 1.13 -5.34 -12.52
CA TRP A 14 1.76 -4.02 -12.42
C TRP A 14 3.21 -4.16 -12.01
N SER A 15 4.05 -3.28 -12.52
CA SER A 15 5.44 -3.26 -12.09
C SER A 15 5.52 -2.70 -10.68
N VAL A 16 6.62 -2.98 -10.03
CA VAL A 16 6.87 -2.42 -8.70
C VAL A 16 6.91 -0.90 -8.79
N MET A 17 7.51 -0.36 -9.86
CA MET A 17 7.60 1.07 -10.00
C MET A 17 6.21 1.70 -10.15
N HIS A 18 5.35 1.09 -10.96
CA HIS A 18 4.01 1.63 -11.15
C HIS A 18 3.21 1.58 -9.86
N SER A 19 3.33 0.48 -9.13
CA SER A 19 2.64 0.34 -7.85
C SER A 19 3.12 1.40 -6.86
N HIS A 20 4.42 1.70 -6.89
CA HIS A 20 4.98 2.69 -6.00
C HIS A 20 4.47 4.10 -6.37
N GLU A 21 4.35 4.38 -7.65
CA GLU A 21 3.83 5.67 -8.08
C GLU A 21 2.40 5.89 -7.61
N VAL A 22 1.58 4.84 -7.69
CA VAL A 22 0.20 4.94 -7.23
C VAL A 22 0.15 5.11 -5.72
N ALA A 23 1.03 4.40 -5.01
CA ALA A 23 1.09 4.53 -3.56
C ALA A 23 1.49 5.95 -3.16
N ASP A 24 2.36 6.60 -3.94
CA ASP A 24 2.73 7.98 -3.66
C ASP A 24 1.54 8.91 -3.79
N VAL A 25 0.68 8.68 -4.78
CA VAL A 25 -0.52 9.49 -4.94
C VAL A 25 -1.45 9.32 -3.75
N VAL A 26 -1.60 8.08 -3.28
CA VAL A 26 -2.43 7.81 -2.11
C VAL A 26 -1.85 8.50 -0.88
N GLU A 27 -0.54 8.47 -0.75
CA GLU A 27 0.11 9.09 0.38
C GLU A 27 -0.10 10.60 0.39
N ILE A 28 -0.02 11.24 -0.78
CA ILE A 28 -0.27 12.67 -0.89
C ILE A 28 -1.70 12.99 -0.50
N ALA A 29 -2.65 12.17 -0.96
CA ALA A 29 -4.05 12.39 -0.62
C ALA A 29 -4.29 12.26 0.88
N LEU A 30 -3.62 11.29 1.51
CA LEU A 30 -3.75 11.12 2.95
C LEU A 30 -3.17 12.32 3.70
N ASP A 31 -2.06 12.86 3.21
CA ASP A 31 -1.47 14.02 3.85
C ASP A 31 -2.37 15.23 3.74
N GLU A 32 -3.13 15.34 2.66
CA GLU A 32 -4.08 16.44 2.52
C GLU A 32 -5.25 16.29 3.47
N LEU A 33 -5.69 15.05 3.69
CA LEU A 33 -6.79 14.80 4.61
C LEU A 33 -6.36 14.89 6.07
N TYR A 34 -5.15 14.45 6.35
CA TYR A 34 -4.63 14.40 7.71
C TYR A 34 -3.22 14.98 7.71
N PRO A 35 -3.11 16.30 7.68
CA PRO A 35 -1.79 16.95 7.55
C PRO A 35 -0.82 16.47 8.62
N GLY A 36 0.36 16.12 8.19
CA GLY A 36 1.41 15.68 9.09
C GLY A 36 1.33 14.21 9.46
N CYS A 37 0.42 13.44 8.85
CA CYS A 37 0.35 12.02 9.17
C CYS A 37 1.53 11.28 8.55
N SER A 38 1.87 10.15 9.15
CA SER A 38 2.84 9.21 8.57
C SER A 38 2.06 8.03 8.04
N ALA A 39 2.19 7.77 6.76
CA ALA A 39 1.44 6.69 6.13
C ALA A 39 2.36 5.55 5.75
N PHE A 40 1.92 4.33 6.07
CA PHE A 40 2.64 3.13 5.73
C PHE A 40 1.72 2.29 4.86
N ILE A 41 2.08 2.13 3.59
CA ILE A 41 1.23 1.48 2.63
C ILE A 41 1.88 0.17 2.22
N HIS A 42 1.18 -0.93 2.51
CA HIS A 42 1.62 -2.25 2.10
C HIS A 42 0.93 -2.57 0.78
N VAL A 43 1.68 -2.93 -0.23
CA VAL A 43 1.14 -3.20 -1.55
C VAL A 43 1.08 -4.70 -1.75
N GLU A 44 -0.10 -5.19 -2.14
CA GLU A 44 -0.30 -6.62 -2.39
C GLU A 44 -0.97 -6.83 -3.73
N PRO A 45 -0.68 -7.94 -4.40
CA PRO A 45 -1.36 -8.24 -5.65
C PRO A 45 -2.81 -8.62 -5.38
N ALA A 46 -3.70 -8.06 -6.17
CA ALA A 46 -5.12 -8.35 -6.03
C ALA A 46 -5.41 -9.79 -6.42
N GLY A 47 -6.36 -10.38 -5.74
CA GLY A 47 -6.79 -11.73 -6.08
C GLY A 47 -5.92 -12.85 -5.49
N VAL A 48 -4.90 -12.52 -4.76
CA VAL A 48 -4.08 -13.52 -4.11
C VAL A 48 -4.65 -13.76 -2.72
N GLU A 49 -4.96 -15.03 -2.42
CA GLU A 49 -5.51 -15.34 -1.14
C GLU A 49 -4.47 -15.15 -0.13
N ASN A 50 -4.83 -14.96 1.12
CA ASN A 50 -3.88 -14.84 2.09
C ASN A 50 -3.20 -16.03 2.34
N ARG A 51 -2.31 -16.37 1.61
CA ARG A 51 -1.59 -17.52 1.81
C ARG A 51 -0.56 -17.29 2.69
N ARG A 52 -0.32 -17.13 3.34
CA ARG A 52 0.58 -16.91 4.18
C ARG A 52 1.19 -17.61 4.68
N PRO A 53 1.37 -17.93 4.83
CA PRO A 53 2.01 -18.19 5.29
C PRO A 53 2.98 -18.47 5.04
N TYR A 54 3.13 -18.73 4.76
CA TYR A 54 3.81 -19.03 4.38
C TYR A 54 4.84 -18.78 4.72
N LEU A 55 4.86 -18.80 5.12
CA LEU A 55 5.45 -18.54 5.28
C LEU A 55 6.42 -18.27 5.54
N PHE A 56 6.69 -18.23 5.67
CA PHE A 56 7.36 -17.94 5.62
C PHE A 56 8.12 -18.17 5.95
N ARG A 57 8.11 -18.46 5.91
CA ARG A 57 8.60 -18.75 5.81
C ARG A 57 9.35 -18.62 5.85
#